data_885d00b37482ded55bb2b9d924b51d86
#
_entry.id   885d00b37482ded55bb2b9d924b51d86
#
_cell.length_a   1.000
_cell.length_b   1.000
_cell.length_c   1.000
_cell.angle_alpha   90.00
_cell.angle_beta   90.00
_cell.angle_gamma   90.00
#
_symmetry.space_group_name_H-M   'P 1'
#
loop_
_entity.id
_entity.type
_entity.pdbx_description
1 polymer ?
#
loop_
_entity_poly.entity_id
_entity_poly.type
_entity_poly.pdbx_seq_one_letter_code
_entity_poly.pdbx_strand_id
1 'polypeptide(L)' 'MKYTAAVITVSDKCSRGERVDTSGPMLCTLLAQNECEVVQRALVPDEKEQIQAAIRHAADEL' A
#
# COMPACT_ATOMS: atom_id res chain seq x y z
N MET A 1 20.10 9.60 -2.63
CA MET A 1 19.70 8.34 -3.28
C MET A 1 18.22 8.09 -3.01
N LYS A 2 17.42 7.89 -4.06
CA LYS A 2 16.00 7.60 -3.89
C LYS A 2 15.76 6.10 -3.79
N TYR A 3 14.87 5.74 -2.89
CA TYR A 3 14.42 4.35 -2.75
C TYR A 3 13.02 4.23 -3.31
N THR A 4 12.69 3.08 -3.89
CA THR A 4 11.33 2.78 -4.31
C THR A 4 10.61 1.99 -3.22
N ALA A 5 9.31 2.25 -3.08
CA ALA A 5 8.51 1.61 -2.03
C ALA A 5 7.13 1.24 -2.55
N ALA A 6 6.54 0.24 -1.94
CA ALA A 6 5.15 -0.14 -2.17
C ALA A 6 4.40 -0.04 -0.85
N VAL A 7 3.19 0.50 -0.90
CA VAL A 7 2.33 0.63 0.28
C VAL A 7 1.10 -0.24 0.09
N ILE A 8 0.89 -1.18 1.00
CA ILE A 8 -0.26 -2.07 0.98
C ILE A 8 -1.04 -1.87 2.28
N THR A 9 -2.30 -1.44 2.15
CA THR A 9 -3.20 -1.28 3.30
C THR A 9 -4.12 -2.50 3.36
N VAL A 10 -4.14 -3.17 4.51
CA VAL A 10 -4.99 -4.33 4.73
C VAL A 10 -6.13 -3.94 5.65
N SER A 11 -7.35 -3.84 5.12
CA SER A 11 -8.52 -3.48 5.90
C SER A 11 -9.80 -3.89 5.18
N ASP A 12 -10.60 -4.74 5.82
CA ASP A 12 -11.91 -5.12 5.28
C ASP A 12 -12.83 -3.92 5.14
N LYS A 13 -12.87 -3.08 6.14
CA LYS A 13 -13.77 -1.92 6.15
C LYS A 13 -13.43 -0.91 5.08
N CYS A 14 -12.15 -0.61 4.90
CA CYS A 14 -11.70 0.30 3.86
C CYS A 14 -11.91 -0.28 2.47
N SER A 15 -11.65 -1.56 2.28
CA SER A 15 -11.80 -2.21 0.97
C SER A 15 -13.27 -2.29 0.53
N ARG A 16 -14.21 -2.35 1.48
CA ARG A 16 -15.66 -2.36 1.20
C ARG A 16 -16.27 -0.96 1.15
N GLY A 17 -15.46 0.08 1.34
CA GLY A 17 -15.93 1.46 1.35
C GLY A 17 -16.62 1.89 2.64
N GLU A 18 -16.54 1.10 3.70
CA GLU A 18 -17.14 1.44 5.00
C GLU A 18 -16.32 2.46 5.78
N ARG A 19 -15.04 2.61 5.44
CA ARG A 19 -14.13 3.58 6.03
C ARG A 19 -13.25 4.19 4.96
N VAL A 20 -12.82 5.42 5.21
CA VAL A 20 -11.83 6.07 4.36
C VAL A 20 -10.43 5.61 4.79
N ASP A 21 -9.60 5.19 3.82
CA ASP A 21 -8.22 4.85 4.08
C ASP A 21 -7.40 6.12 4.31
N THR A 22 -7.03 6.37 5.55
CA THR A 22 -6.18 7.51 5.92
C THR A 22 -4.73 7.11 6.13
N SER A 23 -4.47 5.81 6.37
CA SER A 23 -3.12 5.29 6.63
C SER A 23 -2.25 5.29 5.39
N GLY A 24 -2.81 4.86 4.24
CA GLY A 24 -2.07 4.79 2.98
C GLY A 24 -1.52 6.15 2.54
N PRO A 25 -2.37 7.19 2.43
CA PRO A 25 -1.89 8.54 2.09
C PRO A 25 -0.85 9.08 3.07
N MET A 26 -1.05 8.84 4.37
CA MET A 26 -0.11 9.28 5.39
C MET A 26 1.26 8.63 5.21
N LEU A 27 1.29 7.32 4.97
CA LEU A 27 2.53 6.59 4.71
C LEU A 27 3.22 7.09 3.44
N CYS A 28 2.46 7.34 2.38
CA CYS A 28 3.02 7.87 1.14
C CYS A 28 3.70 9.22 1.38
N THR A 29 3.08 10.09 2.17
CA THR A 29 3.66 11.39 2.52
C THR A 29 4.95 11.23 3.32
N LEU A 30 4.94 10.35 4.33
CA LEU A 30 6.13 10.09 5.14
C LEU A 30 7.28 9.53 4.31
N LEU A 31 6.98 8.57 3.44
CA LEU A 31 8.00 7.97 2.57
C LEU A 31 8.58 9.00 1.61
N ALA A 32 7.75 9.86 1.04
CA ALA A 32 8.21 10.91 0.15
C ALA A 32 9.14 11.88 0.87
N GLN A 33 8.86 12.21 2.14
CA GLN A 33 9.72 13.07 2.95
C GLN A 33 11.06 12.43 3.27
N ASN A 34 11.15 11.09 3.17
CA ASN A 34 12.37 10.34 3.45
C ASN A 34 13.04 9.81 2.18
N GLU A 35 12.84 10.48 1.06
CA GLU A 35 13.46 10.15 -0.23
C GLU A 35 13.01 8.81 -0.80
N CYS A 36 11.84 8.33 -0.40
CA CYS A 36 11.24 7.13 -0.96
C CYS A 36 10.18 7.50 -1.99
N GLU A 37 10.25 6.87 -3.16
CA GLU A 37 9.23 7.03 -4.19
C GLU A 37 8.24 5.87 -4.09
N VAL A 38 6.97 6.19 -3.87
CA VAL A 38 5.92 5.16 -3.81
C VAL A 38 5.48 4.85 -5.24
N VAL A 39 5.88 3.68 -5.72
CA VAL A 39 5.61 3.25 -7.11
C VAL A 39 4.38 2.35 -7.20
N GLN A 40 3.94 1.79 -6.07
CA GLN A 40 2.79 0.91 -6.03
C GLN A 40 2.01 1.16 -4.75
N ARG A 41 0.68 1.23 -4.88
CA ARG A 41 -0.21 1.39 -3.74
C ARG A 41 -1.42 0.47 -3.91
N ALA A 42 -1.75 -0.28 -2.87
CA ALA A 42 -2.86 -1.21 -2.90
C ALA A 42 -3.67 -1.13 -1.61
N LEU A 43 -4.97 -1.33 -1.74
CA LEU A 43 -5.90 -1.45 -0.62
C LEU A 43 -6.61 -2.79 -0.77
N VAL A 44 -6.41 -3.69 0.18
CA VAL A 44 -6.95 -5.05 0.08
C VAL A 44 -7.71 -5.42 1.35
N PRO A 45 -8.71 -6.31 1.25
CA PRO A 45 -9.38 -6.84 2.43
C PRO A 45 -8.44 -7.77 3.20
N ASP A 46 -8.81 -8.08 4.45
CA ASP A 46 -8.03 -9.00 5.28
C ASP A 46 -8.28 -10.45 4.85
N GLU A 47 -7.81 -10.78 3.65
CA GLU A 47 -7.88 -12.11 3.07
C GLU A 47 -6.49 -12.52 2.60
N LYS A 48 -6.04 -13.69 3.04
CA LYS A 48 -4.68 -14.17 2.79
C LYS A 48 -4.31 -14.17 1.31
N GLU A 49 -5.20 -14.68 0.45
CA GLU A 49 -4.91 -14.77 -0.99
C GLU A 49 -4.75 -13.40 -1.63
N GLN A 50 -5.58 -12.45 -1.25
CA GLN A 50 -5.51 -11.09 -1.79
C GLN A 50 -4.28 -10.35 -1.28
N ILE A 51 -3.92 -10.56 -0.01
CA ILE A 51 -2.70 -9.98 0.56
C ILE A 51 -1.47 -10.52 -0.18
N GLN A 52 -1.42 -11.83 -0.41
CA GLN A 52 -0.31 -12.45 -1.14
C GLN A 52 -0.22 -11.94 -2.58
N ALA A 53 -1.36 -11.79 -3.25
CA ALA A 53 -1.38 -11.24 -4.61
C ALA A 53 -0.87 -9.81 -4.66
N ALA A 54 -1.26 -8.98 -3.69
CA ALA A 54 -0.80 -7.60 -3.61
C ALA A 54 0.72 -7.54 -3.37
N ILE A 55 1.24 -8.40 -2.51
CA ILE A 55 2.69 -8.45 -2.23
C ILE A 55 3.45 -8.88 -3.48
N ARG A 56 2.97 -9.88 -4.21
CA ARG A 56 3.61 -10.32 -5.46
C ARG A 56 3.63 -9.21 -6.49
N HIS A 57 2.50 -8.53 -6.65
CA HIS A 57 2.40 -7.44 -7.61
C HIS A 57 3.35 -6.30 -7.24
N ALA A 58 3.43 -5.96 -5.96
CA ALA A 58 4.36 -4.95 -5.48
C ALA A 58 5.81 -5.35 -5.74
N ALA A 59 6.16 -6.62 -5.51
CA ALA A 59 7.51 -7.12 -5.77
C ALA A 59 7.87 -7.04 -7.24
N ASP A 60 6.93 -7.31 -8.15
CA ASP A 60 7.15 -7.20 -9.58
C ASP A 60 7.37 -5.75 -10.03
N GLU A 61 6.76 -4.79 -9.34
CA GLU A 61 6.90 -3.36 -9.64
C GLU A 61 8.19 -2.75 -9.06
N LEU A 62 8.74 -3.38 -8.05
CA LEU A 62 9.99 -2.94 -7.43
C LEU A 62 11.19 -3.64 -8.06
#